data_ea8efb82ae0a4adb2a55ce0d2e7e166e
#
_entry.id   ea8efb82ae0a4adb2a55ce0d2e7e166e
#
_cell.length_a   1.000
_cell.length_b   1.000
_cell.length_c   1.000
_cell.angle_alpha   90.00
_cell.angle_beta   90.00
_cell.angle_gamma   90.00
#
_symmetry.space_group_name_H-M   'P 1'
#
loop_
_entity.id
_entity.type
_entity.pdbx_description
1 polymer ?
#
loop_
_entity_poly.entity_id
_entity_poly.type
_entity_poly.pdbx_seq_one_letter_code
_entity_poly.pdbx_strand_id
1 'polypeptide(L)'
;MNDEAQILIAQLLTHQTLPRDNKLVKRALSDESFRAELDERLSSCGLKFLDNVYADHVALALTREVEPKIFGARDTWQNNNAGLARDGVALLVVLWALIILPKRERQESHQNAAEDQDDMFGKEKPLPRAEEASTGISYKALLADFGDKLGKKTRMNINLGQLARLGFIEMKGDMIHEGPLLDLMMDTDTLKERIVNGALADIFKRAPQEA
;
A
#
# COMPACT_ATOMS: atom_id res chain seq x y z
N MET A 1 30.75 -14.15 -8.83
CA MET A 1 29.83 -13.66 -7.77
C MET A 1 28.63 -13.04 -8.46
N ASN A 2 27.46 -13.57 -8.25
CA ASN A 2 26.27 -13.12 -8.99
C ASN A 2 25.80 -11.83 -8.35
N ASP A 3 25.91 -10.71 -9.05
CA ASP A 3 25.66 -9.36 -8.53
C ASP A 3 24.17 -8.98 -8.61
N GLU A 4 23.29 -9.99 -8.77
CA GLU A 4 21.86 -9.78 -9.02
C GLU A 4 21.14 -9.16 -7.81
N ALA A 5 21.53 -9.49 -6.58
CA ALA A 5 20.97 -8.86 -5.39
C ALA A 5 21.33 -7.36 -5.33
N GLN A 6 22.56 -7.00 -5.69
CA GLN A 6 22.99 -5.60 -5.77
C GLN A 6 22.22 -4.85 -6.87
N ILE A 7 22.01 -5.48 -8.02
CA ILE A 7 21.24 -4.90 -9.12
C ILE A 7 19.78 -4.66 -8.68
N LEU A 8 19.16 -5.64 -8.01
CA LEU A 8 17.81 -5.50 -7.50
C LEU A 8 17.68 -4.35 -6.48
N ILE A 9 18.63 -4.26 -5.54
CA ILE A 9 18.67 -3.15 -4.57
C ILE A 9 18.80 -1.81 -5.30
N ALA A 10 19.71 -1.70 -6.27
CA ALA A 10 19.89 -0.46 -7.04
C ALA A 10 18.63 -0.07 -7.82
N GLN A 11 17.95 -1.05 -8.44
CA GLN A 11 16.68 -0.80 -9.12
C GLN A 11 15.61 -0.30 -8.16
N LEU A 12 15.45 -0.91 -6.97
CA LEU A 12 14.48 -0.49 -5.96
C LEU A 12 14.78 0.90 -5.41
N LEU A 13 16.06 1.23 -5.19
CA LEU A 13 16.46 2.59 -4.77
C LEU A 13 16.19 3.64 -5.84
N THR A 14 16.32 3.29 -7.12
CA THR A 14 16.13 4.21 -8.24
C THR A 14 14.65 4.43 -8.56
N HIS A 15 13.87 3.36 -8.58
CA HIS A 15 12.47 3.38 -9.03
C HIS A 15 11.47 3.43 -7.88
N GLN A 16 11.90 3.30 -6.63
CA GLN A 16 11.10 3.22 -5.40
C GLN A 16 10.25 1.92 -5.32
N THR A 17 9.63 1.52 -6.40
CA THR A 17 8.82 0.30 -6.50
C THR A 17 9.20 -0.48 -7.75
N LEU A 18 9.05 -1.80 -7.69
CA LEU A 18 9.16 -2.68 -8.85
C LEU A 18 7.94 -3.61 -8.89
N PRO A 19 7.42 -3.90 -10.08
CA PRO A 19 6.32 -4.84 -10.21
C PRO A 19 6.77 -6.28 -9.89
N ARG A 20 5.86 -7.10 -9.37
CA ARG A 20 6.13 -8.50 -9.00
C ARG A 20 6.54 -9.37 -10.18
N ASP A 21 6.19 -8.99 -11.41
CA ASP A 21 6.57 -9.69 -12.63
C ASP A 21 8.03 -9.43 -13.07
N ASN A 22 8.71 -8.46 -12.46
CA ASN A 22 10.15 -8.25 -12.66
C ASN A 22 10.94 -9.54 -12.34
N LYS A 23 11.89 -9.90 -13.21
CA LYS A 23 12.64 -11.16 -13.11
C LYS A 23 13.37 -11.34 -11.77
N LEU A 24 14.04 -10.28 -11.29
CA LEU A 24 14.79 -10.34 -10.02
C LEU A 24 13.84 -10.32 -8.81
N VAL A 25 12.72 -9.63 -8.91
CA VAL A 25 11.67 -9.66 -7.88
C VAL A 25 11.07 -11.06 -7.78
N LYS A 26 10.71 -11.70 -8.91
CA LYS A 26 10.23 -13.09 -8.90
C LYS A 26 11.23 -14.02 -8.23
N ARG A 27 12.51 -13.85 -8.51
CA ARG A 27 13.56 -14.65 -7.87
C ARG A 27 13.61 -14.40 -6.36
N ALA A 28 13.54 -13.14 -5.91
CA ALA A 28 13.54 -12.81 -4.48
C ALA A 28 12.31 -13.35 -3.74
N LEU A 29 11.20 -13.59 -4.45
CA LEU A 29 9.96 -14.14 -3.88
C LEU A 29 9.91 -15.67 -3.88
N SER A 30 10.71 -16.36 -4.71
CA SER A 30 10.67 -17.82 -4.88
C SER A 30 11.93 -18.57 -4.47
N ASP A 31 13.09 -17.89 -4.36
CA ASP A 31 14.38 -18.46 -3.99
C ASP A 31 14.81 -17.97 -2.62
N GLU A 32 14.66 -18.83 -1.60
CA GLU A 32 14.96 -18.49 -0.20
C GLU A 32 16.44 -18.09 0.00
N SER A 33 17.37 -18.72 -0.74
CA SER A 33 18.80 -18.39 -0.64
C SER A 33 19.07 -16.97 -1.17
N PHE A 34 18.47 -16.63 -2.31
CA PHE A 34 18.58 -15.30 -2.87
C PHE A 34 17.90 -14.25 -1.99
N ARG A 35 16.75 -14.60 -1.38
CA ARG A 35 16.05 -13.73 -0.44
C ARG A 35 16.88 -13.46 0.81
N ALA A 36 17.50 -14.48 1.39
CA ALA A 36 18.37 -14.33 2.56
C ALA A 36 19.58 -13.42 2.26
N GLU A 37 20.22 -13.59 1.10
CA GLU A 37 21.31 -12.71 0.65
C GLU A 37 20.83 -11.26 0.48
N LEU A 38 19.66 -11.06 -0.11
CA LEU A 38 19.05 -9.74 -0.27
C LEU A 38 18.78 -9.07 1.07
N ASP A 39 18.15 -9.79 1.99
CA ASP A 39 17.78 -9.29 3.32
C ASP A 39 19.02 -8.97 4.18
N GLU A 40 20.08 -9.76 4.11
CA GLU A 40 21.37 -9.47 4.76
C GLU A 40 21.97 -8.15 4.27
N ARG A 41 22.03 -7.96 2.95
CA ARG A 41 22.57 -6.74 2.35
C ARG A 41 21.73 -5.51 2.68
N LEU A 42 20.41 -5.63 2.66
CA LEU A 42 19.50 -4.56 3.01
C LEU A 42 19.59 -4.20 4.49
N SER A 43 19.65 -5.18 5.38
CA SER A 43 19.72 -4.96 6.83
C SER A 43 20.99 -4.22 7.23
N SER A 44 22.12 -4.46 6.54
CA SER A 44 23.36 -3.74 6.76
C SER A 44 23.25 -2.23 6.51
N CYS A 45 22.28 -1.82 5.68
CA CYS A 45 21.94 -0.42 5.38
C CYS A 45 20.74 0.09 6.19
N GLY A 46 20.18 -0.70 7.12
CA GLY A 46 18.98 -0.34 7.87
C GLY A 46 17.71 -0.37 7.03
N LEU A 47 17.74 -1.10 5.91
CA LEU A 47 16.61 -1.29 5.00
C LEU A 47 16.03 -2.69 5.13
N LYS A 48 14.79 -2.85 4.69
CA LYS A 48 14.11 -4.13 4.54
C LYS A 48 13.37 -4.18 3.21
N PHE A 49 13.30 -5.38 2.64
CA PHE A 49 12.45 -5.64 1.49
C PHE A 49 10.99 -5.67 1.93
N LEU A 50 10.17 -4.85 1.29
CA LEU A 50 8.76 -4.72 1.56
C LEU A 50 7.99 -5.43 0.44
N ASP A 51 7.38 -6.53 0.80
CA ASP A 51 6.46 -7.27 -0.06
C ASP A 51 5.17 -7.55 0.72
N ASN A 52 4.06 -7.50 0.01
CA ASN A 52 2.77 -7.87 0.52
C ASN A 52 2.15 -8.82 -0.50
N VAL A 53 1.70 -10.01 -0.07
CA VAL A 53 1.17 -11.07 -0.95
C VAL A 53 0.09 -10.56 -1.89
N TYR A 54 -0.66 -9.59 -1.45
CA TYR A 54 -1.77 -9.02 -2.20
C TYR A 54 -1.40 -7.81 -3.07
N ALA A 55 -0.22 -7.23 -2.90
CA ALA A 55 0.21 -6.07 -3.66
C ALA A 55 0.90 -6.48 -4.97
N ASP A 56 0.70 -5.70 -6.03
CA ASP A 56 1.29 -5.95 -7.35
C ASP A 56 2.75 -5.54 -7.45
N HIS A 57 3.24 -4.81 -6.47
CA HIS A 57 4.57 -4.24 -6.43
C HIS A 57 5.30 -4.65 -5.15
N VAL A 58 6.60 -4.43 -5.17
CA VAL A 58 7.51 -4.51 -4.02
C VAL A 58 8.25 -3.20 -3.86
N ALA A 59 8.75 -2.91 -2.65
CA ALA A 59 9.48 -1.68 -2.35
C ALA A 59 10.57 -1.93 -1.30
N LEU A 60 11.29 -0.88 -0.91
CA LEU A 60 12.14 -0.86 0.28
C LEU A 60 11.51 0.00 1.37
N ALA A 61 11.72 -0.40 2.61
CA ALA A 61 11.36 0.39 3.78
C ALA A 61 12.52 0.41 4.78
N LEU A 62 12.52 1.40 5.67
CA LEU A 62 13.44 1.42 6.80
C LEU A 62 13.08 0.33 7.81
N THR A 63 14.09 -0.23 8.47
CA THR A 63 13.84 -1.10 9.62
C THR A 63 13.39 -0.29 10.83
N ARG A 64 12.62 -0.92 11.73
CA ARG A 64 12.09 -0.23 12.93
C ARG A 64 13.18 0.29 13.87
N GLU A 65 14.36 -0.30 13.84
CA GLU A 65 15.48 0.12 14.70
C GLU A 65 16.17 1.40 14.18
N VAL A 66 16.15 1.62 12.87
CA VAL A 66 16.84 2.74 12.21
C VAL A 66 15.92 3.94 12.06
N GLU A 67 14.63 3.71 11.87
CA GLU A 67 13.63 4.74 11.64
C GLU A 67 13.65 5.88 12.69
N PRO A 68 13.66 5.61 14.01
CA PRO A 68 13.73 6.67 15.03
C PRO A 68 15.06 7.44 15.04
N LYS A 69 16.14 6.83 14.56
CA LYS A 69 17.46 7.48 14.47
C LYS A 69 17.54 8.47 13.31
N ILE A 70 16.77 8.23 12.25
CA ILE A 70 16.71 9.10 11.06
C ILE A 70 15.71 10.23 11.28
N PHE A 71 14.53 9.92 11.82
CA PHE A 71 13.43 10.87 11.93
C PHE A 71 13.24 11.47 13.34
N GLY A 72 14.01 11.03 14.33
CA GLY A 72 13.86 11.44 15.72
C GLY A 72 12.82 10.64 16.49
N ALA A 73 12.61 11.00 17.75
CA ALA A 73 11.64 10.32 18.61
C ALA A 73 10.22 10.48 18.04
N ARG A 74 9.35 9.47 18.29
CA ARG A 74 7.97 9.37 17.78
C ARG A 74 7.06 10.58 18.04
N ASP A 75 7.44 11.46 18.96
CA ASP A 75 6.69 12.67 19.30
C ASP A 75 6.86 13.81 18.30
N THR A 76 7.82 13.74 17.40
CA THR A 76 7.94 14.69 16.29
C THR A 76 7.11 14.20 15.09
N TRP A 77 5.80 14.44 15.20
CA TRP A 77 4.77 14.20 14.18
C TRP A 77 5.17 14.51 12.72
N GLN A 78 6.13 15.38 12.51
CA GLN A 78 6.49 15.89 11.17
C GLN A 78 7.52 15.05 10.42
N ASN A 79 8.16 14.08 11.05
CA ASN A 79 9.40 13.51 10.50
C ASN A 79 9.21 12.26 9.65
N ASN A 80 8.07 11.56 9.74
CA ASN A 80 7.84 10.29 9.02
C ASN A 80 6.54 10.28 8.18
N ASN A 81 6.03 11.44 7.79
CA ASN A 81 4.79 11.54 7.01
C ASN A 81 5.03 11.85 5.52
N ALA A 82 6.23 11.59 5.00
CA ALA A 82 6.61 11.87 3.61
C ALA A 82 6.36 13.35 3.19
N GLY A 83 6.43 14.30 4.13
CA GLY A 83 6.13 15.70 3.90
C GLY A 83 4.63 16.03 3.73
N LEU A 84 3.74 15.08 3.98
CA LEU A 84 2.30 15.29 3.96
C LEU A 84 1.84 16.14 5.15
N ALA A 85 0.96 17.11 4.91
CA ALA A 85 0.25 17.79 5.96
C ALA A 85 -0.79 16.85 6.61
N ARG A 86 -1.30 17.23 7.79
CA ARG A 86 -2.25 16.40 8.56
C ARG A 86 -3.48 15.98 7.76
N ASP A 87 -4.03 16.89 6.98
CA ASP A 87 -5.17 16.64 6.08
C ASP A 87 -4.77 15.76 4.86
N GLY A 88 -3.52 15.83 4.40
CA GLY A 88 -2.98 14.92 3.39
C GLY A 88 -2.85 13.48 3.90
N VAL A 89 -2.40 13.30 5.16
CA VAL A 89 -2.37 11.97 5.80
C VAL A 89 -3.79 11.44 6.02
N ALA A 90 -4.72 12.29 6.47
CA ALA A 90 -6.12 11.89 6.62
C ALA A 90 -6.74 11.47 5.28
N LEU A 91 -6.46 12.22 4.20
CA LEU A 91 -6.90 11.86 2.85
C LEU A 91 -6.30 10.53 2.38
N LEU A 92 -5.01 10.29 2.64
CA LEU A 92 -4.36 9.02 2.32
C LEU A 92 -5.08 7.83 2.99
N VAL A 93 -5.41 7.95 4.28
CA VAL A 93 -6.12 6.89 5.03
C VAL A 93 -7.54 6.69 4.48
N VAL A 94 -8.25 7.77 4.13
CA VAL A 94 -9.58 7.68 3.50
C VAL A 94 -9.50 6.96 2.16
N LEU A 95 -8.55 7.33 1.29
CA LEU A 95 -8.36 6.68 0.01
C LEU A 95 -7.99 5.21 0.14
N TRP A 96 -7.10 4.89 1.09
CA TRP A 96 -6.77 3.50 1.40
C TRP A 96 -8.02 2.71 1.80
N ALA A 97 -8.84 3.25 2.71
CA ALA A 97 -10.05 2.58 3.17
C ALA A 97 -11.10 2.40 2.06
N LEU A 98 -11.20 3.34 1.14
CA LEU A 98 -12.17 3.27 0.04
C LEU A 98 -11.71 2.41 -1.14
N ILE A 99 -10.40 2.29 -1.37
CA ILE A 99 -9.83 1.58 -2.52
C ILE A 99 -9.33 0.19 -2.11
N ILE A 100 -8.55 0.11 -1.03
CA ILE A 100 -7.82 -1.10 -0.66
C ILE A 100 -8.68 -2.05 0.17
N LEU A 101 -9.45 -1.55 1.16
CA LEU A 101 -10.28 -2.43 1.99
C LEU A 101 -11.26 -3.27 1.17
N PRO A 102 -12.06 -2.71 0.24
CA PRO A 102 -12.96 -3.53 -0.57
C PRO A 102 -12.23 -4.51 -1.51
N LYS A 103 -11.02 -4.15 -1.96
CA LYS A 103 -10.15 -5.04 -2.73
C LYS A 103 -9.71 -6.23 -1.88
N ARG A 104 -9.26 -5.98 -0.65
CA ARG A 104 -8.85 -7.02 0.30
C ARG A 104 -9.97 -7.97 0.69
N GLU A 105 -11.13 -7.44 1.02
CA GLU A 105 -12.30 -8.24 1.37
C GLU A 105 -12.72 -9.19 0.23
N ARG A 106 -12.63 -8.73 -1.03
CA ARG A 106 -12.87 -9.58 -2.19
C ARG A 106 -11.79 -10.66 -2.32
N GLN A 107 -10.51 -10.30 -2.20
CA GLN A 107 -9.39 -11.25 -2.28
C GLN A 107 -9.48 -12.33 -1.18
N GLU A 108 -9.79 -11.94 0.06
CA GLU A 108 -10.00 -12.87 1.18
C GLU A 108 -11.21 -13.79 0.94
N SER A 109 -12.31 -13.25 0.41
CA SER A 109 -13.52 -14.05 0.08
C SER A 109 -13.24 -15.08 -1.01
N HIS A 110 -12.46 -14.71 -2.03
CA HIS A 110 -12.07 -15.65 -3.09
C HIS A 110 -11.10 -16.73 -2.60
N GLN A 111 -10.19 -16.40 -1.69
CA GLN A 111 -9.31 -17.41 -1.08
C GLN A 111 -10.08 -18.40 -0.23
N ASN A 112 -10.99 -17.94 0.62
CA ASN A 112 -11.81 -18.82 1.45
C ASN A 112 -12.72 -19.73 0.59
N ALA A 113 -13.30 -19.20 -0.49
CA ALA A 113 -14.09 -19.98 -1.43
C ALA A 113 -13.26 -21.02 -2.20
N ALA A 114 -11.99 -20.72 -2.50
CA ALA A 114 -11.07 -21.63 -3.13
C ALA A 114 -10.59 -22.72 -2.15
N GLU A 115 -10.36 -22.38 -0.88
CA GLU A 115 -10.00 -23.35 0.17
C GLU A 115 -11.13 -24.36 0.43
N ASP A 116 -12.38 -23.93 0.43
CA ASP A 116 -13.55 -24.84 0.57
C ASP A 116 -13.72 -25.78 -0.64
N GLN A 117 -13.24 -25.41 -1.84
CA GLN A 117 -13.28 -26.24 -3.03
C GLN A 117 -12.05 -27.16 -3.18
N ASP A 118 -10.88 -26.76 -2.66
CA ASP A 118 -9.62 -27.50 -2.82
C ASP A 118 -9.48 -28.70 -1.85
N ASP A 119 -10.24 -28.73 -0.77
CA ASP A 119 -10.27 -29.90 0.16
C ASP A 119 -10.75 -31.19 -0.53
N MET A 120 -11.32 -31.07 -1.73
CA MET A 120 -11.77 -32.20 -2.54
C MET A 120 -10.77 -32.69 -3.62
N PHE A 121 -9.76 -31.93 -4.03
CA PHE A 121 -8.94 -32.29 -5.20
C PHE A 121 -7.41 -32.11 -5.11
N GLY A 122 -6.85 -31.66 -4.01
CA GLY A 122 -5.39 -31.74 -3.72
C GLY A 122 -4.47 -31.05 -4.74
N LYS A 123 -4.88 -29.95 -5.38
CA LYS A 123 -4.06 -29.18 -6.33
C LYS A 123 -3.39 -27.99 -5.65
N GLU A 124 -2.16 -27.69 -6.09
CA GLU A 124 -1.39 -26.52 -5.61
C GLU A 124 -2.25 -25.24 -5.62
N LYS A 125 -2.26 -24.55 -4.47
CA LYS A 125 -3.02 -23.29 -4.27
C LYS A 125 -2.61 -22.27 -5.33
N PRO A 126 -3.54 -21.76 -6.16
CA PRO A 126 -3.22 -20.65 -7.04
C PRO A 126 -2.88 -19.42 -6.18
N LEU A 127 -1.74 -18.82 -6.42
CA LEU A 127 -1.41 -17.53 -5.82
C LEU A 127 -2.52 -16.51 -6.16
N PRO A 128 -2.92 -15.66 -5.21
CA PRO A 128 -3.93 -14.63 -5.46
C PRO A 128 -3.50 -13.82 -6.68
N ARG A 129 -4.33 -13.81 -7.71
CA ARG A 129 -4.05 -13.03 -8.91
C ARG A 129 -4.33 -11.56 -8.60
N ALA A 130 -3.33 -10.73 -8.84
CA ALA A 130 -3.39 -9.29 -8.79
C ALA A 130 -4.37 -8.64 -9.79
N GLU A 131 -5.06 -9.43 -10.60
CA GLU A 131 -5.87 -8.99 -11.73
C GLU A 131 -7.22 -8.35 -11.37
N GLU A 132 -7.62 -8.31 -10.10
CA GLU A 132 -8.80 -7.53 -9.71
C GLU A 132 -8.40 -6.05 -9.59
N ALA A 133 -8.38 -5.37 -10.74
CA ALA A 133 -8.20 -3.93 -10.80
C ALA A 133 -9.16 -3.24 -9.83
N SER A 134 -8.63 -2.42 -8.92
CA SER A 134 -9.46 -1.60 -8.05
C SER A 134 -10.35 -0.72 -8.93
N THR A 135 -11.63 -0.75 -8.63
CA THR A 135 -12.60 0.16 -9.26
C THR A 135 -12.33 1.57 -8.80
N GLY A 136 -11.42 2.31 -9.24
CA GLY A 136 -11.07 3.67 -8.79
C GLY A 136 -12.26 4.48 -8.21
N ILE A 137 -11.98 5.57 -7.56
CA ILE A 137 -12.97 6.44 -6.94
C ILE A 137 -13.16 7.70 -7.77
N SER A 138 -14.40 8.13 -7.98
CA SER A 138 -14.68 9.42 -8.60
C SER A 138 -14.22 10.58 -7.72
N TYR A 139 -13.41 11.48 -8.28
CA TYR A 139 -13.01 12.72 -7.59
C TYR A 139 -14.23 13.53 -7.12
N LYS A 140 -15.31 13.57 -7.92
CA LYS A 140 -16.53 14.31 -7.56
C LYS A 140 -17.21 13.70 -6.35
N ALA A 141 -17.30 12.38 -6.27
CA ALA A 141 -17.85 11.69 -5.10
C ALA A 141 -16.97 11.93 -3.88
N LEU A 142 -15.65 11.75 -3.99
CA LEU A 142 -14.72 12.03 -2.89
C LEU A 142 -14.84 13.47 -2.36
N LEU A 143 -14.98 14.45 -3.25
CA LEU A 143 -15.15 15.86 -2.88
C LEU A 143 -16.49 16.11 -2.21
N ALA A 144 -17.57 15.48 -2.67
CA ALA A 144 -18.90 15.62 -2.09
C ALA A 144 -18.94 15.05 -0.65
N ASP A 145 -18.37 13.87 -0.44
CA ASP A 145 -18.47 13.17 0.82
C ASP A 145 -17.46 13.68 1.88
N PHE A 146 -16.27 14.07 1.45
CA PHE A 146 -15.16 14.39 2.35
C PHE A 146 -14.61 15.82 2.21
N GLY A 147 -15.06 16.60 1.22
CA GLY A 147 -14.49 17.92 0.92
C GLY A 147 -14.51 18.86 2.11
N ASP A 148 -15.61 18.95 2.84
CA ASP A 148 -15.74 19.83 4.01
C ASP A 148 -14.82 19.43 5.17
N LYS A 149 -14.50 18.15 5.29
CA LYS A 149 -13.66 17.61 6.37
C LYS A 149 -12.17 17.65 6.04
N LEU A 150 -11.82 17.54 4.74
CA LEU A 150 -10.45 17.42 4.25
C LEU A 150 -9.94 18.72 3.58
N GLY A 151 -10.51 19.86 3.93
CA GLY A 151 -9.97 21.18 3.56
C GLY A 151 -10.48 21.76 2.25
N LYS A 152 -11.66 21.35 1.79
CA LYS A 152 -12.33 21.83 0.58
C LYS A 152 -11.56 21.52 -0.72
N LYS A 153 -12.08 21.96 -1.86
CA LYS A 153 -11.57 21.62 -3.18
C LYS A 153 -10.08 21.93 -3.39
N THR A 154 -9.65 23.16 -3.01
CA THR A 154 -8.27 23.59 -3.27
C THR A 154 -7.25 22.77 -2.49
N ARG A 155 -7.49 22.55 -1.20
CA ARG A 155 -6.60 21.79 -0.34
C ARG A 155 -6.57 20.30 -0.72
N MET A 156 -7.74 19.75 -1.04
CA MET A 156 -7.85 18.38 -1.54
C MET A 156 -7.06 18.18 -2.83
N ASN A 157 -7.13 19.11 -3.78
CA ASN A 157 -6.34 19.01 -5.03
C ASN A 157 -4.84 19.06 -4.79
N ILE A 158 -4.37 19.90 -3.86
CA ILE A 158 -2.95 19.96 -3.49
C ILE A 158 -2.52 18.63 -2.89
N ASN A 159 -3.30 18.08 -1.97
CA ASN A 159 -3.00 16.82 -1.31
C ASN A 159 -3.04 15.64 -2.31
N LEU A 160 -4.04 15.57 -3.19
CA LEU A 160 -4.10 14.55 -4.25
C LEU A 160 -2.90 14.63 -5.19
N GLY A 161 -2.51 15.83 -5.62
CA GLY A 161 -1.31 16.03 -6.44
C GLY A 161 -0.04 15.57 -5.73
N GLN A 162 0.06 15.79 -4.41
CA GLN A 162 1.18 15.31 -3.62
C GLN A 162 1.18 13.79 -3.48
N LEU A 163 0.02 13.18 -3.19
CA LEU A 163 -0.12 11.72 -3.11
C LEU A 163 0.18 11.03 -4.44
N ALA A 164 -0.24 11.60 -5.56
CA ALA A 164 0.08 11.10 -6.89
C ALA A 164 1.59 11.17 -7.17
N ARG A 165 2.25 12.28 -6.85
CA ARG A 165 3.70 12.44 -7.00
C ARG A 165 4.51 11.47 -6.13
N LEU A 166 3.99 11.11 -4.96
CA LEU A 166 4.60 10.14 -4.05
C LEU A 166 4.32 8.68 -4.46
N GLY A 167 3.48 8.43 -5.47
CA GLY A 167 3.17 7.07 -5.94
C GLY A 167 2.11 6.33 -5.12
N PHE A 168 1.36 7.03 -4.25
CA PHE A 168 0.24 6.42 -3.52
C PHE A 168 -1.01 6.26 -4.38
N ILE A 169 -1.24 7.16 -5.33
CA ILE A 169 -2.41 7.13 -6.20
C ILE A 169 -2.04 7.46 -7.65
N GLU A 170 -2.90 7.08 -8.57
CA GLU A 170 -2.88 7.51 -9.97
C GLU A 170 -4.15 8.27 -10.31
N MET A 171 -4.00 9.43 -10.97
CA MET A 171 -5.13 10.22 -11.47
C MET A 171 -5.35 9.94 -12.95
N LYS A 172 -6.51 9.37 -13.31
CA LYS A 172 -6.91 9.12 -14.70
C LYS A 172 -8.23 9.85 -15.00
N GLY A 173 -8.13 11.05 -15.55
CA GLY A 173 -9.29 11.94 -15.71
C GLY A 173 -9.88 12.33 -14.35
N ASP A 174 -11.18 12.07 -14.19
CA ASP A 174 -11.92 12.32 -12.92
C ASP A 174 -11.85 11.14 -11.94
N MET A 175 -11.07 10.09 -12.28
CA MET A 175 -10.95 8.89 -11.44
C MET A 175 -9.63 8.83 -10.71
N ILE A 176 -9.68 8.41 -9.46
CA ILE A 176 -8.55 8.18 -8.56
C ILE A 176 -8.38 6.67 -8.41
N HIS A 177 -7.24 6.17 -8.85
CA HIS A 177 -6.87 4.76 -8.74
C HIS A 177 -5.77 4.55 -7.71
N GLU A 178 -5.61 3.32 -7.26
CA GLU A 178 -4.46 2.94 -6.43
C GLU A 178 -3.15 3.15 -7.19
N GLY A 179 -2.16 3.68 -6.48
CA GLY A 179 -0.78 3.69 -6.94
C GLY A 179 0.02 2.59 -6.24
N PRO A 180 1.24 2.31 -6.73
CA PRO A 180 2.08 1.20 -6.24
C PRO A 180 2.34 1.17 -4.73
N LEU A 181 2.34 2.34 -4.08
CA LEU A 181 2.65 2.45 -2.65
C LEU A 181 1.42 2.40 -1.74
N LEU A 182 0.20 2.59 -2.26
CA LEU A 182 -1.00 2.68 -1.41
C LEU A 182 -1.23 1.38 -0.64
N ASP A 183 -1.03 0.24 -1.27
CA ASP A 183 -1.23 -1.09 -0.69
C ASP A 183 0.00 -1.60 0.09
N LEU A 184 1.20 -1.18 -0.32
CA LEU A 184 2.46 -1.63 0.28
C LEU A 184 2.80 -0.95 1.61
N MET A 185 2.57 0.36 1.70
CA MET A 185 3.08 1.19 2.81
C MET A 185 2.17 1.21 4.04
N MET A 186 0.98 0.64 3.94
CA MET A 186 -0.01 0.67 5.01
C MET A 186 -0.16 -0.71 5.64
N ASP A 187 0.00 -0.78 6.96
CA ASP A 187 -0.29 -1.98 7.74
C ASP A 187 -1.79 -2.18 7.84
N THR A 188 -2.29 -3.12 7.03
CA THR A 188 -3.72 -3.39 6.86
C THR A 188 -4.39 -3.75 8.19
N ASP A 189 -3.77 -4.61 9.00
CA ASP A 189 -4.37 -5.11 10.24
C ASP A 189 -4.50 -4.01 11.28
N THR A 190 -3.43 -3.23 11.48
CA THR A 190 -3.44 -2.09 12.40
C THR A 190 -4.40 -0.98 11.97
N LEU A 191 -4.52 -0.73 10.65
CA LEU A 191 -5.42 0.29 10.14
C LEU A 191 -6.88 -0.15 10.14
N LYS A 192 -7.18 -1.39 9.74
CA LYS A 192 -8.54 -1.96 9.77
C LYS A 192 -9.12 -1.87 11.18
N GLU A 193 -8.35 -2.24 12.20
CA GLU A 193 -8.76 -2.14 13.59
C GLU A 193 -9.02 -0.68 14.03
N ARG A 194 -8.13 0.24 13.67
CA ARG A 194 -8.27 1.67 14.01
C ARG A 194 -9.40 2.36 13.24
N ILE A 195 -9.68 1.98 12.01
CA ILE A 195 -10.78 2.52 11.21
C ILE A 195 -12.11 2.03 11.75
N VAL A 196 -12.24 0.73 12.00
CA VAL A 196 -13.49 0.12 12.47
C VAL A 196 -13.85 0.58 13.89
N ASN A 197 -12.85 0.67 14.78
CA ASN A 197 -13.04 0.95 16.20
C ASN A 197 -12.70 2.39 16.63
N GLY A 198 -12.19 3.22 15.72
CA GLY A 198 -11.60 4.53 16.02
C GLY A 198 -12.39 5.74 15.52
N ALA A 199 -11.75 6.91 15.61
CA ALA A 199 -12.29 8.21 15.21
C ALA A 199 -12.70 8.31 13.72
N LEU A 200 -12.25 7.39 12.87
CA LEU A 200 -12.64 7.33 11.46
C LEU A 200 -13.94 6.56 11.24
N ALA A 201 -14.38 5.74 12.19
CA ALA A 201 -15.66 5.01 12.11
C ALA A 201 -16.86 5.94 11.86
N ASP A 202 -16.86 7.13 12.49
CA ASP A 202 -17.92 8.12 12.29
C ASP A 202 -17.88 8.80 10.92
N ILE A 203 -16.72 8.83 10.29
CA ILE A 203 -16.55 9.36 8.93
C ILE A 203 -17.15 8.38 7.91
N PHE A 204 -16.96 7.07 8.12
CA PHE A 204 -17.44 6.03 7.21
C PHE A 204 -18.92 5.64 7.43
N LYS A 205 -19.43 5.73 8.67
CA LYS A 205 -20.85 5.44 8.97
C LYS A 205 -21.85 6.40 8.32
N ARG A 206 -21.40 7.53 7.77
CA ARG A 206 -22.23 8.56 7.13
C ARG A 206 -22.22 8.55 5.61
N ALA A 207 -21.49 7.64 4.97
CA ALA A 207 -21.65 7.42 3.53
C ALA A 207 -22.97 6.67 3.30
N PRO A 208 -23.90 7.20 2.51
CA PRO A 208 -25.15 6.48 2.22
C PRO A 208 -24.78 5.22 1.43
N GLN A 209 -25.19 4.07 1.94
CA GLN A 209 -25.32 2.88 1.11
C GLN A 209 -26.52 3.15 0.19
N GLU A 210 -26.27 3.68 -0.99
CA GLU A 210 -27.29 3.67 -2.04
C GLU A 210 -27.35 2.27 -2.65
N ALA A 211 -28.57 1.74 -2.56
CA ALA A 211 -29.04 0.47 -3.08
C ALA A 211 -28.99 0.41 -4.61
#